data_4d9059f9d2c2522c81a75c1654177dd7
#
_entry.id   4d9059f9d2c2522c81a75c1654177dd7
#
_cell.length_a   1.000
_cell.length_b   1.000
_cell.length_c   1.000
_cell.angle_alpha   90.00
_cell.angle_beta   90.00
_cell.angle_gamma   90.00
#
_symmetry.space_group_name_H-M   'P 1'
#
loop_
_entity.id
_entity.type
_entity.pdbx_description
1 polymer ?
#
loop_
_entity_poly.entity_id
_entity_poly.type
_entity_poly.pdbx_seq_one_letter_code
_entity_poly.pdbx_strand_id
1 'polypeptide(L)'
;IMCSKKDEGAFQFTKNLIVILDEYLPEAKARAARTRDAERLTDLLSTNQIPLAIISNNFLVNLQREDSNLFKVLFEHSKTLYTFKDMLLITNHHFPEQHVIAIVESLFKAAKEKHDSVTFVKKANLKINYDEVVFQKLKF
;
A
#
# COMPACT_ATOMS: atom_id res chain seq x y z
N ILE A 1 -8.02 -4.44 1.56
CA ILE A 1 -7.12 -3.28 1.62
C ILE A 1 -7.84 -2.13 2.29
N MET A 2 -7.23 -1.61 3.33
CA MET A 2 -7.83 -0.59 4.19
C MET A 2 -7.26 0.79 3.89
N CYS A 3 -8.07 1.83 4.02
CA CYS A 3 -7.58 3.21 4.02
C CYS A 3 -8.34 4.03 5.07
N SER A 4 -7.84 5.22 5.38
CA SER A 4 -8.51 6.14 6.31
C SER A 4 -9.61 6.92 5.58
N LYS A 5 -10.75 7.11 6.23
CA LYS A 5 -11.82 8.00 5.73
C LYS A 5 -11.35 9.45 5.58
N LYS A 6 -10.33 9.84 6.34
CA LYS A 6 -9.76 11.18 6.31
C LYS A 6 -8.71 11.38 5.23
N ASP A 7 -8.30 10.30 4.57
CA ASP A 7 -7.36 10.35 3.45
C ASP A 7 -8.14 10.50 2.15
N GLU A 8 -8.30 11.75 1.71
CA GLU A 8 -9.09 12.08 0.53
C GLU A 8 -8.54 11.39 -0.72
N GLY A 9 -9.42 10.79 -1.49
CA GLY A 9 -9.06 10.07 -2.71
C GLY A 9 -8.55 8.66 -2.50
N ALA A 10 -8.15 8.28 -1.29
CA ALA A 10 -7.57 6.96 -1.03
C ALA A 10 -8.56 5.81 -1.28
N PHE A 11 -9.81 6.00 -0.91
CA PHE A 11 -10.81 4.94 -1.10
C PHE A 11 -11.13 4.69 -2.57
N GLN A 12 -11.27 5.76 -3.35
CA GLN A 12 -11.50 5.62 -4.80
C GLN A 12 -10.27 4.96 -5.46
N PHE A 13 -9.07 5.35 -5.07
CA PHE A 13 -7.85 4.73 -5.55
C PHE A 13 -7.83 3.23 -5.19
N THR A 14 -8.19 2.89 -3.96
CA THR A 14 -8.24 1.50 -3.51
C THR A 14 -9.22 0.67 -4.34
N LYS A 15 -10.40 1.22 -4.63
CA LYS A 15 -11.37 0.53 -5.49
C LYS A 15 -10.84 0.29 -6.89
N ASN A 16 -10.14 1.27 -7.47
CA ASN A 16 -9.52 1.12 -8.78
C ASN A 16 -8.41 0.06 -8.75
N LEU A 17 -7.61 0.04 -7.70
CA LEU A 17 -6.56 -0.96 -7.51
C LEU A 17 -7.14 -2.38 -7.42
N ILE A 18 -8.25 -2.53 -6.72
CA ILE A 18 -8.92 -3.84 -6.58
C ILE A 18 -9.40 -4.37 -7.93
N VAL A 19 -9.88 -3.52 -8.82
CA VAL A 19 -10.25 -3.94 -10.18
C VAL A 19 -9.03 -4.57 -10.88
N ILE A 20 -7.87 -3.97 -10.73
CA ILE A 20 -6.61 -4.48 -11.30
C ILE A 20 -6.23 -5.81 -10.64
N LEU A 21 -6.28 -5.89 -9.32
CA LEU A 21 -5.93 -7.11 -8.60
C LEU A 21 -6.90 -8.26 -8.93
N ASP A 22 -8.18 -7.98 -9.14
CA ASP A 22 -9.15 -9.01 -9.55
C ASP A 22 -8.80 -9.59 -10.92
N GLU A 23 -8.21 -8.79 -11.81
CA GLU A 23 -7.77 -9.26 -13.11
C GLU A 23 -6.49 -10.09 -13.06
N TYR A 24 -5.48 -9.62 -12.30
CA TYR A 24 -4.14 -10.21 -12.32
C TYR A 24 -3.86 -11.16 -11.16
N LEU A 25 -4.64 -11.08 -10.09
CA LEU A 25 -4.47 -11.92 -8.90
C LEU A 25 -5.85 -12.23 -8.28
N PRO A 26 -6.76 -12.87 -9.04
CA PRO A 26 -8.14 -13.08 -8.56
C PRO A 26 -8.23 -13.94 -7.29
N GLU A 27 -7.29 -14.83 -7.08
CA GLU A 27 -7.25 -15.70 -5.90
C GLU A 27 -7.06 -14.91 -4.60
N ALA A 28 -6.55 -13.68 -4.66
CA ALA A 28 -6.39 -12.84 -3.48
C ALA A 28 -7.73 -12.36 -2.91
N LYS A 29 -8.77 -12.30 -3.74
CA LYS A 29 -10.13 -11.87 -3.36
C LYS A 29 -10.10 -10.53 -2.60
N ALA A 30 -9.35 -9.58 -3.14
CA ALA A 30 -9.15 -8.29 -2.50
C ALA A 30 -10.46 -7.53 -2.33
N ARG A 31 -10.57 -6.80 -1.22
CA ARG A 31 -11.72 -5.97 -0.89
C ARG A 31 -11.24 -4.60 -0.44
N ALA A 32 -12.02 -3.58 -0.76
CA ALA A 32 -11.76 -2.22 -0.28
C ALA A 32 -12.54 -1.96 1.00
N ALA A 33 -11.88 -1.37 1.98
CA ALA A 33 -12.52 -0.97 3.22
C ALA A 33 -11.92 0.34 3.74
N ARG A 34 -12.67 1.03 4.59
CA ARG A 34 -12.23 2.27 5.21
C ARG A 34 -12.29 2.16 6.72
N THR A 35 -11.36 2.83 7.39
CA THR A 35 -11.40 3.00 8.82
C THR A 35 -11.51 4.48 9.18
N ARG A 36 -11.82 4.76 10.44
CA ARG A 36 -12.14 6.10 10.95
C ARG A 36 -11.06 7.15 10.69
N ASP A 37 -9.81 6.81 10.99
CA ASP A 37 -8.69 7.75 10.95
C ASP A 37 -7.34 7.02 10.88
N ALA A 38 -6.26 7.80 10.88
CA ALA A 38 -4.90 7.28 10.84
C ALA A 38 -4.54 6.45 12.08
N GLU A 39 -5.04 6.84 13.24
CA GLU A 39 -4.78 6.10 14.49
C GLU A 39 -5.34 4.69 14.39
N ARG A 40 -6.58 4.54 13.96
CA ARG A 40 -7.21 3.24 13.81
C ARG A 40 -6.53 2.42 12.72
N LEU A 41 -6.18 3.05 11.61
CA LEU A 41 -5.45 2.39 10.53
C LEU A 41 -4.12 1.83 11.03
N THR A 42 -3.36 2.63 11.76
CA THR A 42 -2.08 2.24 12.34
C THR A 42 -2.24 1.09 13.33
N ASP A 43 -3.25 1.15 14.20
CA ASP A 43 -3.54 0.08 15.16
C ASP A 43 -3.84 -1.24 14.47
N LEU A 44 -4.70 -1.20 13.45
CA LEU A 44 -5.09 -2.41 12.72
C LEU A 44 -3.91 -3.03 11.98
N LEU A 45 -3.08 -2.21 11.36
CA LEU A 45 -1.92 -2.67 10.61
C LEU A 45 -0.83 -3.20 11.55
N SER A 46 -0.49 -2.46 12.60
CA SER A 46 0.59 -2.83 13.52
C SER A 46 0.27 -4.06 14.38
N THR A 47 -1.00 -4.33 14.62
CA THR A 47 -1.45 -5.51 15.37
C THR A 47 -1.80 -6.70 14.47
N ASN A 48 -1.47 -6.62 13.19
CA ASN A 48 -1.70 -7.67 12.20
C ASN A 48 -3.20 -8.03 12.02
N GLN A 49 -4.09 -7.10 12.27
CA GLN A 49 -5.53 -7.29 12.05
C GLN A 49 -5.92 -7.02 10.61
N ILE A 50 -5.16 -6.21 9.89
CA ILE A 50 -5.28 -6.03 8.45
C ILE A 50 -3.92 -6.25 7.80
N PRO A 51 -3.87 -6.89 6.61
CA PRO A 51 -2.59 -7.15 5.95
C PRO A 51 -2.07 -5.99 5.11
N LEU A 52 -2.96 -5.21 4.52
CA LEU A 52 -2.61 -4.21 3.51
C LEU A 52 -3.37 -2.90 3.74
N ALA A 53 -2.70 -1.80 3.45
CA ALA A 53 -3.30 -0.48 3.52
C ALA A 53 -2.83 0.42 2.38
N ILE A 54 -3.67 1.37 2.01
CA ILE A 54 -3.34 2.45 1.08
C ILE A 54 -3.28 3.76 1.87
N ILE A 55 -2.22 4.52 1.64
CA ILE A 55 -2.06 5.83 2.25
C ILE A 55 -1.48 6.79 1.22
N SER A 56 -2.01 8.02 1.15
CA SER A 56 -1.49 9.01 0.23
C SER A 56 -0.23 9.68 0.78
N ASN A 57 0.62 10.16 -0.12
CA ASN A 57 1.81 10.93 0.26
C ASN A 57 1.46 12.17 1.09
N ASN A 58 0.42 12.90 0.67
CA ASN A 58 -0.02 14.10 1.40
C ASN A 58 -0.49 13.79 2.81
N PHE A 59 -1.28 12.73 2.94
CA PHE A 59 -1.76 12.29 4.26
C PHE A 59 -0.60 11.91 5.18
N LEU A 60 0.38 11.21 4.63
CA LEU A 60 1.56 10.77 5.37
C LEU A 60 2.42 11.96 5.83
N VAL A 61 2.65 12.93 4.94
CA VAL A 61 3.37 14.17 5.27
C VAL A 61 2.65 14.95 6.36
N ASN A 62 1.34 15.09 6.24
CA ASN A 62 0.54 15.77 7.26
C ASN A 62 0.57 15.03 8.61
N LEU A 63 0.52 13.70 8.58
CA LEU A 63 0.62 12.88 9.79
C LEU A 63 1.96 13.10 10.48
N GLN A 64 3.05 13.09 9.74
CA GLN A 64 4.39 13.33 10.29
C GLN A 64 4.48 14.69 11.00
N ARG A 65 3.83 15.71 10.45
CA ARG A 65 3.85 17.06 10.98
C ARG A 65 2.89 17.23 12.18
N GLU A 66 1.69 16.64 12.12
CA GLU A 66 0.64 16.84 13.10
C GLU A 66 0.71 15.87 14.27
N ASP A 67 1.16 14.65 14.02
CA ASP A 67 1.28 13.60 15.05
C ASP A 67 2.51 12.73 14.75
N SER A 68 3.67 13.25 15.09
CA SER A 68 4.93 12.59 14.82
C SER A 68 5.08 11.24 15.52
N ASN A 69 4.46 11.06 16.68
CA ASN A 69 4.51 9.79 17.40
C ASN A 69 3.73 8.71 16.66
N LEU A 70 2.54 9.05 16.19
CA LEU A 70 1.73 8.10 15.40
C LEU A 70 2.42 7.77 14.07
N PHE A 71 2.98 8.77 13.40
CA PHE A 71 3.76 8.56 12.19
C PHE A 71 4.91 7.58 12.44
N LYS A 72 5.62 7.74 13.55
CA LYS A 72 6.76 6.88 13.92
C LYS A 72 6.30 5.43 14.12
N VAL A 73 5.19 5.22 14.81
CA VAL A 73 4.62 3.89 15.01
C VAL A 73 4.26 3.25 13.67
N LEU A 74 3.57 3.99 12.81
CA LEU A 74 3.22 3.51 11.48
C LEU A 74 4.47 3.16 10.66
N PHE A 75 5.46 4.02 10.66
CA PHE A 75 6.71 3.82 9.93
C PHE A 75 7.44 2.56 10.42
N GLU A 76 7.55 2.37 11.74
CA GLU A 76 8.28 1.24 12.33
C GLU A 76 7.59 -0.11 12.07
N HIS A 77 6.25 -0.12 11.98
CA HIS A 77 5.47 -1.35 11.86
C HIS A 77 5.01 -1.64 10.43
N SER A 78 5.47 -0.87 9.46
CA SER A 78 5.04 -1.05 8.06
C SER A 78 6.22 -1.15 7.11
N LYS A 79 5.95 -1.73 5.94
CA LYS A 79 6.83 -1.70 4.77
C LYS A 79 6.04 -1.30 3.55
N THR A 80 6.68 -0.58 2.65
CA THR A 80 6.05 -0.21 1.39
C THR A 80 6.24 -1.33 0.37
N LEU A 81 5.13 -1.82 -0.19
CA LEU A 81 5.16 -2.83 -1.25
C LEU A 81 5.28 -2.20 -2.63
N TYR A 82 4.57 -1.10 -2.85
CA TYR A 82 4.55 -0.45 -4.13
C TYR A 82 4.22 1.03 -3.97
N THR A 83 4.88 1.87 -4.78
CA THR A 83 4.62 3.31 -4.82
C THR A 83 3.94 3.65 -6.14
N PHE A 84 2.74 4.21 -6.02
CA PHE A 84 2.04 4.84 -7.13
C PHE A 84 2.38 6.33 -7.14
N LYS A 85 1.84 7.10 -8.07
CA LYS A 85 2.17 8.51 -8.18
C LYS A 85 1.98 9.27 -6.86
N ASP A 86 0.81 9.13 -6.25
CA ASP A 86 0.46 9.87 -5.04
C ASP A 86 0.09 8.96 -3.86
N MET A 87 0.15 7.65 -4.06
CA MET A 87 -0.32 6.67 -3.08
C MET A 87 0.73 5.61 -2.80
N LEU A 88 0.71 5.08 -1.60
CA LEU A 88 1.57 3.98 -1.18
C LEU A 88 0.71 2.78 -0.81
N LEU A 89 1.10 1.60 -1.29
CA LEU A 89 0.57 0.33 -0.81
C LEU A 89 1.54 -0.19 0.25
N ILE A 90 1.07 -0.33 1.46
CA ILE A 90 1.89 -0.74 2.60
C ILE A 90 1.35 -2.01 3.25
N THR A 91 2.23 -2.73 3.93
CA THR A 91 1.90 -3.91 4.72
C THR A 91 2.65 -3.88 6.05
N ASN A 92 2.39 -4.87 6.92
CA ASN A 92 3.16 -5.04 8.15
C ASN A 92 4.29 -6.07 7.95
N HIS A 93 5.13 -6.26 8.99
CA HIS A 93 6.26 -7.16 8.91
C HIS A 93 5.90 -8.65 9.00
N HIS A 94 4.65 -8.97 9.32
CA HIS A 94 4.17 -10.34 9.46
C HIS A 94 3.53 -10.90 8.17
N PHE A 95 3.30 -10.04 7.17
CA PHE A 95 2.69 -10.47 5.92
C PHE A 95 3.66 -11.40 5.17
N PRO A 96 3.21 -12.60 4.72
CA PRO A 96 4.11 -13.58 4.10
C PRO A 96 4.79 -13.05 2.84
N GLU A 97 6.09 -13.32 2.70
CA GLU A 97 6.89 -12.88 1.57
C GLU A 97 6.33 -13.34 0.22
N GLN A 98 5.86 -14.59 0.14
CA GLN A 98 5.28 -15.11 -1.09
C GLN A 98 4.02 -14.35 -1.53
N HIS A 99 3.24 -13.85 -0.57
CA HIS A 99 2.07 -13.01 -0.89
C HIS A 99 2.51 -11.62 -1.37
N VAL A 100 3.56 -11.06 -0.77
CA VAL A 100 4.15 -9.80 -1.22
C VAL A 100 4.61 -9.93 -2.67
N ILE A 101 5.36 -10.98 -2.99
CA ILE A 101 5.86 -11.23 -4.34
C ILE A 101 4.70 -11.34 -5.33
N ALA A 102 3.67 -12.11 -5.01
CA ALA A 102 2.52 -12.30 -5.89
C ALA A 102 1.82 -10.97 -6.21
N ILE A 103 1.62 -10.13 -5.19
CA ILE A 103 0.99 -8.83 -5.36
C ILE A 103 1.86 -7.90 -6.23
N VAL A 104 3.14 -7.80 -5.90
CA VAL A 104 4.04 -6.88 -6.61
C VAL A 104 4.25 -7.33 -8.06
N GLU A 105 4.37 -8.63 -8.33
CA GLU A 105 4.42 -9.14 -9.69
C GLU A 105 3.18 -8.81 -10.49
N SER A 106 2.00 -8.95 -9.87
CA SER A 106 0.73 -8.61 -10.52
C SER A 106 0.67 -7.13 -10.87
N LEU A 107 1.14 -6.26 -9.99
CA LEU A 107 1.20 -4.82 -10.24
C LEU A 107 2.19 -4.47 -11.36
N PHE A 108 3.32 -5.17 -11.44
CA PHE A 108 4.27 -4.96 -12.54
C PHE A 108 3.69 -5.37 -13.88
N LYS A 109 2.95 -6.47 -13.93
CA LYS A 109 2.26 -6.89 -15.15
C LYS A 109 1.22 -5.86 -15.59
N ALA A 110 0.44 -5.37 -14.64
CA ALA A 110 -0.56 -4.33 -14.91
C ALA A 110 0.09 -3.04 -15.43
N ALA A 111 1.22 -2.66 -14.84
CA ALA A 111 1.96 -1.47 -15.27
C ALA A 111 2.47 -1.61 -16.71
N LYS A 112 2.96 -2.80 -17.08
CA LYS A 112 3.42 -3.07 -18.46
C LYS A 112 2.29 -2.98 -19.46
N GLU A 113 1.07 -3.34 -19.07
CA GLU A 113 -0.11 -3.28 -19.93
C GLU A 113 -0.78 -1.91 -19.94
N LYS A 114 -0.17 -0.93 -19.27
CA LYS A 114 -0.58 0.48 -19.26
C LYS A 114 -2.03 0.71 -18.85
N HIS A 115 -2.40 0.19 -17.68
CA HIS A 115 -3.72 0.48 -17.10
C HIS A 115 -3.84 1.94 -16.70
N ASP A 116 -4.87 2.62 -17.21
CA ASP A 116 -5.07 4.06 -17.00
C ASP A 116 -5.71 4.41 -15.66
N SER A 117 -6.38 3.43 -15.02
CA SER A 117 -7.11 3.68 -13.78
C SER A 117 -6.23 3.93 -12.57
N VAL A 118 -4.94 3.54 -12.66
CA VAL A 118 -3.94 3.73 -11.60
C VAL A 118 -2.63 4.15 -12.25
N THR A 119 -1.99 5.18 -11.69
CA THR A 119 -0.69 5.63 -12.17
C THR A 119 0.41 4.86 -11.46
N PHE A 120 1.12 4.03 -12.20
CA PHE A 120 2.21 3.20 -11.70
C PHE A 120 3.55 3.94 -11.76
N VAL A 121 4.39 3.71 -10.78
CA VAL A 121 5.78 4.19 -10.74
C VAL A 121 6.69 2.97 -10.78
N LYS A 122 7.49 2.84 -11.83
CA LYS A 122 8.33 1.66 -12.06
C LYS A 122 9.51 1.53 -11.11
N LYS A 123 10.08 2.62 -10.68
CA LYS A 123 11.17 2.63 -9.72
C LYS A 123 10.75 3.39 -8.52
N ALA A 124 10.93 2.74 -7.45
CA ALA A 124 10.74 3.33 -6.19
C ALA A 124 11.79 4.40 -5.91
N ASN A 125 11.45 5.65 -6.14
CA ASN A 125 12.07 6.72 -5.40
C ASN A 125 11.57 6.62 -3.97
N LEU A 126 11.72 5.43 -3.40
CA LEU A 126 11.13 5.10 -2.12
C LEU A 126 11.99 5.69 -1.02
N LYS A 127 11.45 6.70 -0.39
CA LYS A 127 12.03 7.29 0.81
C LYS A 127 11.53 6.61 2.08
N ILE A 128 10.76 5.54 1.94
CA ILE A 128 10.09 4.83 3.03
C ILE A 128 10.45 3.36 2.95
N ASN A 129 10.46 2.65 4.10
CA ASN A 129 10.72 1.23 4.19
C ASN A 129 9.96 0.42 3.14
N TYR A 130 10.67 -0.32 2.33
CA TYR A 130 10.08 -1.35 1.51
C TYR A 130 10.97 -2.60 1.55
N ASP A 131 10.43 -3.71 1.08
CA ASP A 131 11.15 -4.96 1.13
C ASP A 131 12.14 -5.05 -0.05
N GLU A 132 13.41 -4.72 0.20
CA GLU A 132 14.47 -4.76 -0.81
C GLU A 132 14.66 -6.16 -1.37
N VAL A 133 14.47 -7.19 -0.56
CA VAL A 133 14.63 -8.58 -0.99
C VAL A 133 13.62 -8.92 -2.07
N VAL A 134 12.36 -8.54 -1.85
CA VAL A 134 11.29 -8.72 -2.84
C VAL A 134 11.60 -7.91 -4.10
N PHE A 135 12.02 -6.67 -3.92
CA PHE A 135 12.35 -5.78 -5.03
C PHE A 135 13.46 -6.36 -5.91
N GLN A 136 14.53 -6.89 -5.29
CA GLN A 136 15.63 -7.51 -6.02
C GLN A 136 15.19 -8.77 -6.76
N LYS A 137 14.34 -9.60 -6.15
CA LYS A 137 13.81 -10.82 -6.80
C LYS A 137 13.00 -10.52 -8.04
N LEU A 138 12.32 -9.40 -8.07
CA LEU A 138 11.44 -9.03 -9.18
C LEU A 138 12.16 -8.36 -10.34
N LYS A 139 13.40 -7.94 -10.13
CA LYS A 139 14.29 -7.33 -11.15
C LYS A 139 13.60 -6.26 -12.00
N PHE A 140 13.56 -5.08 -11.48
CA PHE A 140 13.16 -3.94 -12.27
C PHE A 140 14.04 -3.75 -13.48
#